data_e7fad64b5eb0ef718c74514df3595367
#
_entry.id   e7fad64b5eb0ef718c74514df3595367
#
_cell.length_a   1.000
_cell.length_b   1.000
_cell.length_c   1.000
_cell.angle_alpha   90.00
_cell.angle_beta   90.00
_cell.angle_gamma   90.00
#
_symmetry.space_group_name_H-M   'P 1'
#
loop_
_entity.id
_entity.type
_entity.pdbx_description
1 polymer ?
#
loop_
_entity_poly.entity_id
_entity_poly.type
_entity_poly.pdbx_seq_one_letter_code
_entity_poly.pdbx_strand_id
1 'polypeptide(L)'
;MAVFSRGPCLPGEFSMNIVVLDGYTLNPGDNPWTPIESLGDLTIYDQTEPAEVVQRAIDAEVILTNKVELSGDVIAKLPNLKMIAVTATGYNVVDVEAARRREIPVTNVPVYSTDAVAQHVFSVLLSFIHRPYEHHLAIQRGDWQSQENFSFWLSPLAELSGKTMGLVGLGRIGRATAKIANAFGLRVVANSRRNVDPLPYDGFEWLSIEELFSQSDYISLHCPQTQETTGFVNRELIKKMRPDAVLINTARGGLVNEQDLADALNGGQLGGALLDVVSQEPIAESNPLLGARNCILTPHIAWSPIEARRRLMQTVALNIQAFYDGKPIHVVN
;
A
#
# COMPACT_ATOMS: atom_id res chain seq x y z
N MET A 1 -21.33 1.59 -18.11
CA MET A 1 -22.33 1.18 -17.13
C MET A 1 -22.96 -0.10 -17.65
N ALA A 2 -22.50 -1.26 -17.25
CA ALA A 2 -23.14 -2.53 -17.55
C ALA A 2 -23.89 -2.95 -16.28
N VAL A 3 -25.22 -2.82 -16.30
CA VAL A 3 -26.11 -3.30 -15.24
C VAL A 3 -26.26 -4.80 -15.44
N PHE A 4 -25.63 -5.62 -14.62
CA PHE A 4 -25.92 -7.05 -14.54
C PHE A 4 -27.14 -7.25 -13.65
N SER A 5 -28.31 -7.36 -14.25
CA SER A 5 -29.51 -7.87 -13.60
C SER A 5 -29.56 -9.38 -13.81
N ARG A 6 -29.07 -10.17 -12.84
CA ARG A 6 -29.64 -11.50 -12.62
C ARG A 6 -30.84 -11.33 -11.68
N GLY A 7 -31.96 -11.94 -12.06
CA GLY A 7 -33.10 -12.07 -11.18
C GLY A 7 -32.77 -12.93 -9.94
N PRO A 8 -33.67 -12.99 -8.94
CA PRO A 8 -33.41 -13.73 -7.70
C PRO A 8 -33.11 -15.18 -8.03
N CYS A 9 -32.00 -15.73 -7.46
CA CYS A 9 -31.65 -17.14 -7.52
C CYS A 9 -32.87 -17.99 -7.15
N LEU A 10 -33.19 -18.95 -8.01
CA LEU A 10 -34.23 -19.94 -7.69
C LEU A 10 -33.72 -20.88 -6.58
N PRO A 11 -34.53 -21.27 -5.61
CA PRO A 11 -34.15 -22.22 -4.58
C PRO A 11 -33.80 -23.57 -5.20
N GLY A 12 -32.50 -23.95 -5.20
CA GLY A 12 -32.00 -25.23 -5.71
C GLY A 12 -30.72 -25.18 -6.54
N GLU A 13 -30.17 -24.02 -6.90
CA GLU A 13 -28.83 -23.94 -7.46
C GLU A 13 -27.80 -23.99 -6.33
N PHE A 14 -26.82 -24.90 -6.44
CA PHE A 14 -25.71 -25.05 -5.52
C PHE A 14 -24.98 -23.71 -5.34
N SER A 15 -25.22 -23.06 -4.20
CA SER A 15 -24.51 -21.85 -3.79
C SER A 15 -23.17 -22.28 -3.23
N MET A 16 -22.05 -21.71 -3.73
CA MET A 16 -20.72 -22.00 -3.16
C MET A 16 -20.54 -21.33 -1.80
N ASN A 17 -19.89 -22.04 -0.89
CA ASN A 17 -19.52 -21.49 0.42
C ASN A 17 -18.30 -20.56 0.28
N ILE A 18 -18.52 -19.28 0.51
CA ILE A 18 -17.49 -18.25 0.45
C ILE A 18 -17.15 -17.82 1.87
N VAL A 19 -15.86 -17.89 2.25
CA VAL A 19 -15.40 -17.48 3.58
C VAL A 19 -14.38 -16.35 3.47
N VAL A 20 -14.62 -15.25 4.18
CA VAL A 20 -13.68 -14.14 4.35
C VAL A 20 -13.01 -14.29 5.71
N LEU A 21 -11.67 -14.40 5.72
CA LEU A 21 -10.92 -14.66 6.94
C LEU A 21 -10.54 -13.39 7.72
N ASP A 22 -10.46 -12.22 7.05
CA ASP A 22 -9.99 -10.96 7.61
C ASP A 22 -10.67 -9.75 6.94
N GLY A 23 -11.98 -9.71 7.03
CA GLY A 23 -12.84 -8.76 6.32
C GLY A 23 -12.78 -7.32 6.82
N TYR A 24 -12.37 -7.07 8.07
CA TYR A 24 -12.43 -5.76 8.70
C TYR A 24 -11.74 -4.66 7.89
N THR A 25 -10.53 -4.90 7.40
CA THR A 25 -9.76 -3.87 6.68
C THR A 25 -10.39 -3.49 5.34
N LEU A 26 -11.12 -4.43 4.69
CA LEU A 26 -11.83 -4.15 3.45
C LEU A 26 -13.18 -3.48 3.71
N ASN A 27 -13.84 -3.82 4.81
CA ASN A 27 -15.13 -3.25 5.22
C ASN A 27 -15.25 -3.08 6.72
N PRO A 28 -14.79 -1.95 7.30
CA PRO A 28 -15.04 -1.62 8.71
C PRO A 28 -16.48 -1.13 8.98
N GLY A 29 -17.42 -1.34 8.06
CA GLY A 29 -18.82 -0.95 8.15
C GLY A 29 -19.29 0.05 7.09
N ASP A 30 -18.42 0.46 6.15
CA ASP A 30 -18.70 1.49 5.13
C ASP A 30 -18.60 0.98 3.67
N ASN A 31 -18.31 -0.31 3.47
CA ASN A 31 -18.14 -0.94 2.16
C ASN A 31 -18.92 -2.27 2.07
N PRO A 32 -20.23 -2.25 1.81
CA PRO A 32 -21.08 -3.43 1.86
C PRO A 32 -20.58 -4.60 1.00
N TRP A 33 -20.71 -5.82 1.52
CA TRP A 33 -20.30 -7.07 0.87
C TRP A 33 -21.22 -7.52 -0.26
N THR A 34 -22.28 -6.76 -0.59
CA THR A 34 -23.30 -7.09 -1.60
C THR A 34 -22.72 -7.62 -2.93
N PRO A 35 -21.60 -7.12 -3.48
CA PRO A 35 -21.05 -7.68 -4.71
C PRO A 35 -20.59 -9.15 -4.57
N ILE A 36 -20.22 -9.59 -3.38
CA ILE A 36 -19.76 -10.95 -3.09
C ILE A 36 -20.93 -11.81 -2.57
N GLU A 37 -21.80 -11.26 -1.73
CA GLU A 37 -23.03 -11.91 -1.23
C GLU A 37 -23.91 -12.43 -2.38
N SER A 38 -23.92 -11.75 -3.51
CA SER A 38 -24.69 -12.15 -4.68
C SER A 38 -24.13 -13.40 -5.40
N LEU A 39 -22.94 -13.88 -5.01
CA LEU A 39 -22.22 -14.96 -5.67
C LEU A 39 -22.28 -16.29 -4.91
N GLY A 40 -22.68 -16.30 -3.64
CA GLY A 40 -22.72 -17.52 -2.84
C GLY A 40 -23.09 -17.27 -1.39
N ASP A 41 -23.05 -18.32 -0.58
CA ASP A 41 -23.27 -18.26 0.87
C ASP A 41 -22.02 -17.68 1.52
N LEU A 42 -22.10 -16.43 1.98
CA LEU A 42 -20.99 -15.65 2.47
C LEU A 42 -20.91 -15.69 3.99
N THR A 43 -19.80 -16.18 4.51
CA THR A 43 -19.42 -16.07 5.92
C THR A 43 -18.23 -15.13 6.07
N ILE A 44 -18.33 -14.14 6.97
CA ILE A 44 -17.31 -13.11 7.15
C ILE A 44 -16.79 -13.17 8.58
N TYR A 45 -15.46 -13.24 8.70
CA TYR A 45 -14.75 -13.01 9.95
C TYR A 45 -13.95 -11.70 9.81
N ASP A 46 -14.08 -10.82 10.78
CA ASP A 46 -13.33 -9.55 10.80
C ASP A 46 -11.82 -9.79 10.93
N GLN A 47 -11.45 -10.78 11.75
CA GLN A 47 -10.09 -11.25 11.97
C GLN A 47 -10.11 -12.75 12.24
N THR A 48 -9.06 -13.46 11.88
CA THR A 48 -8.92 -14.91 12.14
C THR A 48 -7.51 -15.19 12.64
N GLU A 49 -7.43 -15.75 13.85
CA GLU A 49 -6.16 -16.20 14.40
C GLU A 49 -5.62 -17.44 13.65
N PRO A 50 -4.30 -17.61 13.55
CA PRO A 50 -3.69 -18.74 12.83
C PRO A 50 -4.23 -20.11 13.24
N ALA A 51 -4.52 -20.32 14.52
CA ALA A 51 -5.05 -21.57 15.05
C ALA A 51 -6.50 -21.86 14.61
N GLU A 52 -7.27 -20.83 14.22
CA GLU A 52 -8.69 -20.93 13.86
C GLU A 52 -8.91 -21.09 12.35
N VAL A 53 -7.89 -20.83 11.51
CA VAL A 53 -8.01 -20.77 10.05
C VAL A 53 -8.67 -22.03 9.49
N VAL A 54 -8.15 -23.22 9.87
CA VAL A 54 -8.68 -24.49 9.35
C VAL A 54 -10.13 -24.71 9.78
N GLN A 55 -10.44 -24.44 11.05
CA GLN A 55 -11.80 -24.63 11.58
C GLN A 55 -12.81 -23.71 10.86
N ARG A 56 -12.45 -22.45 10.62
CA ARG A 56 -13.32 -21.46 10.00
C ARG A 56 -13.51 -21.69 8.49
N ALA A 57 -12.51 -22.28 7.85
CA ALA A 57 -12.49 -22.49 6.41
C ALA A 57 -12.75 -23.94 5.97
N ILE A 58 -13.08 -24.87 6.88
CA ILE A 58 -13.17 -26.30 6.57
C ILE A 58 -14.19 -26.63 5.49
N ASP A 59 -15.30 -25.91 5.45
CA ASP A 59 -16.37 -26.09 4.48
C ASP A 59 -16.30 -25.09 3.31
N ALA A 60 -15.26 -24.21 3.31
CA ALA A 60 -15.14 -23.19 2.29
C ALA A 60 -14.76 -23.78 0.92
N GLU A 61 -15.47 -23.36 -0.12
CA GLU A 61 -15.11 -23.60 -1.52
C GLU A 61 -14.29 -22.44 -2.09
N VAL A 62 -14.57 -21.21 -1.62
CA VAL A 62 -13.82 -20.00 -1.96
C VAL A 62 -13.36 -19.30 -0.67
N ILE A 63 -12.06 -19.01 -0.56
CA ILE A 63 -11.52 -18.25 0.57
C ILE A 63 -11.07 -16.87 0.08
N LEU A 64 -11.49 -15.83 0.81
CA LEU A 64 -10.96 -14.47 0.68
C LEU A 64 -10.02 -14.19 1.84
N THR A 65 -8.83 -13.68 1.54
CA THR A 65 -7.85 -13.29 2.56
C THR A 65 -7.04 -12.07 2.12
N ASN A 66 -6.67 -11.23 3.07
CA ASN A 66 -5.72 -10.12 2.87
C ASN A 66 -4.37 -10.40 3.54
N LYS A 67 -4.40 -10.77 4.83
CA LYS A 67 -3.21 -10.95 5.67
C LYS A 67 -3.17 -12.29 6.40
N VAL A 68 -4.28 -13.02 6.46
CA VAL A 68 -4.29 -14.36 7.05
C VAL A 68 -3.51 -15.31 6.15
N GLU A 69 -2.51 -15.98 6.71
CA GLU A 69 -1.63 -16.88 5.99
C GLU A 69 -2.34 -18.20 5.64
N LEU A 70 -2.22 -18.60 4.38
CA LEU A 70 -2.64 -19.90 3.85
C LEU A 70 -1.40 -20.68 3.43
N SER A 71 -0.73 -21.30 4.39
CA SER A 71 0.42 -22.18 4.17
C SER A 71 -0.01 -23.48 3.47
N GLY A 72 0.96 -24.21 2.92
CA GLY A 72 0.71 -25.53 2.29
C GLY A 72 0.01 -26.51 3.23
N ASP A 73 0.36 -26.48 4.53
CA ASP A 73 -0.26 -27.35 5.56
C ASP A 73 -1.72 -26.97 5.84
N VAL A 74 -2.04 -25.67 5.80
CA VAL A 74 -3.43 -25.17 5.91
C VAL A 74 -4.22 -25.59 4.67
N ILE A 75 -3.71 -25.29 3.48
CA ILE A 75 -4.37 -25.63 2.22
C ILE A 75 -4.65 -27.15 2.12
N ALA A 76 -3.73 -28.01 2.59
CA ALA A 76 -3.91 -29.46 2.55
C ALA A 76 -5.06 -29.96 3.44
N LYS A 77 -5.44 -29.21 4.48
CA LYS A 77 -6.52 -29.55 5.41
C LYS A 77 -7.92 -29.05 4.99
N LEU A 78 -8.03 -28.36 3.85
CA LEU A 78 -9.27 -27.77 3.34
C LEU A 78 -9.78 -28.57 2.14
N PRO A 79 -10.56 -29.66 2.36
CA PRO A 79 -10.89 -30.63 1.29
C PRO A 79 -11.78 -30.02 0.21
N ASN A 80 -12.64 -29.06 0.55
CA ASN A 80 -13.62 -28.47 -0.35
C ASN A 80 -13.10 -27.25 -1.12
N LEU A 81 -11.87 -26.77 -0.78
CA LEU A 81 -11.34 -25.54 -1.35
C LEU A 81 -11.08 -25.66 -2.85
N LYS A 82 -11.69 -24.74 -3.62
CA LYS A 82 -11.64 -24.67 -5.09
C LYS A 82 -10.97 -23.39 -5.60
N MET A 83 -10.96 -22.29 -4.82
CA MET A 83 -10.38 -21.02 -5.21
C MET A 83 -9.88 -20.23 -3.97
N ILE A 84 -8.78 -19.51 -4.13
CA ILE A 84 -8.32 -18.49 -3.17
C ILE A 84 -8.32 -17.12 -3.86
N ALA A 85 -9.02 -16.15 -3.27
CA ALA A 85 -9.06 -14.77 -3.75
C ALA A 85 -8.34 -13.86 -2.74
N VAL A 86 -7.14 -13.41 -3.09
CA VAL A 86 -6.39 -12.46 -2.26
C VAL A 86 -6.96 -11.06 -2.45
N THR A 87 -7.45 -10.45 -1.38
CA THR A 87 -8.02 -9.10 -1.38
C THR A 87 -6.93 -8.02 -1.29
N ALA A 88 -5.89 -8.18 -2.10
CA ALA A 88 -4.74 -7.28 -2.23
C ALA A 88 -4.02 -7.48 -3.56
N THR A 89 -3.05 -6.61 -3.88
CA THR A 89 -2.12 -6.84 -4.98
C THR A 89 -1.02 -7.84 -4.60
N GLY A 90 -0.47 -7.75 -3.38
CA GLY A 90 0.50 -8.71 -2.86
C GLY A 90 -0.18 -9.99 -2.39
N TYR A 91 0.39 -11.14 -2.71
CA TYR A 91 -0.17 -12.47 -2.40
C TYR A 91 0.78 -13.38 -1.62
N ASN A 92 1.78 -12.81 -0.98
CA ASN A 92 2.82 -13.55 -0.23
C ASN A 92 2.26 -14.37 0.95
N VAL A 93 1.02 -14.09 1.37
CA VAL A 93 0.31 -14.81 2.43
C VAL A 93 -0.21 -16.18 1.98
N VAL A 94 -0.11 -16.53 0.70
CA VAL A 94 -0.57 -17.81 0.16
C VAL A 94 0.60 -18.61 -0.38
N ASP A 95 0.71 -19.87 0.01
CA ASP A 95 1.58 -20.84 -0.65
C ASP A 95 1.00 -21.21 -2.03
N VAL A 96 1.37 -20.41 -3.03
CA VAL A 96 0.86 -20.53 -4.40
C VAL A 96 1.28 -21.85 -5.07
N GLU A 97 2.42 -22.42 -4.66
CA GLU A 97 2.89 -23.71 -5.19
C GLU A 97 2.07 -24.88 -4.61
N ALA A 98 1.71 -24.80 -3.32
CA ALA A 98 0.80 -25.78 -2.72
C ALA A 98 -0.59 -25.73 -3.35
N ALA A 99 -1.11 -24.52 -3.60
CA ALA A 99 -2.38 -24.33 -4.29
C ALA A 99 -2.34 -24.87 -5.72
N ARG A 100 -1.26 -24.59 -6.47
CA ARG A 100 -1.04 -25.11 -7.84
C ARG A 100 -1.06 -26.63 -7.89
N ARG A 101 -0.38 -27.31 -6.96
CA ARG A 101 -0.37 -28.79 -6.89
C ARG A 101 -1.76 -29.39 -6.70
N ARG A 102 -2.70 -28.64 -6.15
CA ARG A 102 -4.11 -29.02 -5.97
C ARG A 102 -5.04 -28.44 -7.05
N GLU A 103 -4.48 -27.83 -8.08
CA GLU A 103 -5.25 -27.17 -9.16
C GLU A 103 -6.21 -26.08 -8.67
N ILE A 104 -5.86 -25.45 -7.52
CA ILE A 104 -6.65 -24.37 -6.92
C ILE A 104 -6.10 -23.04 -7.45
N PRO A 105 -6.86 -22.26 -8.25
CA PRO A 105 -6.43 -20.96 -8.69
C PRO A 105 -6.35 -19.98 -7.51
N VAL A 106 -5.24 -19.28 -7.43
CA VAL A 106 -5.03 -18.14 -6.54
C VAL A 106 -5.13 -16.88 -7.38
N THR A 107 -6.06 -15.99 -7.02
CA THR A 107 -6.23 -14.71 -7.72
C THR A 107 -5.88 -13.54 -6.82
N ASN A 108 -5.45 -12.44 -7.42
CA ASN A 108 -5.18 -11.19 -6.71
C ASN A 108 -5.94 -10.02 -7.35
N VAL A 109 -5.76 -8.81 -6.81
CA VAL A 109 -6.28 -7.57 -7.40
C VAL A 109 -5.11 -6.70 -7.85
N PRO A 110 -4.74 -6.75 -9.13
CA PRO A 110 -3.49 -6.13 -9.62
C PRO A 110 -3.54 -4.60 -9.68
N VAL A 111 -4.76 -4.01 -9.76
CA VAL A 111 -4.92 -2.56 -9.89
C VAL A 111 -6.19 -2.09 -9.22
N TYR A 112 -6.08 -1.38 -8.10
CA TYR A 112 -7.23 -0.77 -7.43
C TYR A 112 -6.90 0.55 -6.71
N SER A 113 -5.66 0.71 -6.22
CA SER A 113 -5.24 1.80 -5.32
C SER A 113 -4.20 2.76 -5.93
N THR A 114 -3.95 2.70 -7.23
CA THR A 114 -2.88 3.48 -7.88
C THR A 114 -2.97 4.97 -7.53
N ASP A 115 -4.14 5.58 -7.76
CA ASP A 115 -4.35 7.01 -7.51
C ASP A 115 -4.38 7.32 -6.00
N ALA A 116 -4.95 6.42 -5.20
CA ALA A 116 -5.00 6.56 -3.74
C ALA A 116 -3.60 6.62 -3.13
N VAL A 117 -2.70 5.71 -3.53
CA VAL A 117 -1.32 5.69 -3.04
C VAL A 117 -0.55 6.93 -3.50
N ALA A 118 -0.68 7.34 -4.76
CA ALA A 118 -0.06 8.55 -5.26
C ALA A 118 -0.56 9.81 -4.52
N GLN A 119 -1.86 9.89 -4.23
CA GLN A 119 -2.45 10.96 -3.42
C GLN A 119 -1.90 10.95 -1.99
N HIS A 120 -1.76 9.78 -1.37
CA HIS A 120 -1.23 9.64 -0.02
C HIS A 120 0.22 10.12 0.09
N VAL A 121 1.08 9.82 -0.91
CA VAL A 121 2.45 10.36 -0.98
C VAL A 121 2.45 11.87 -0.83
N PHE A 122 1.58 12.58 -1.56
CA PHE A 122 1.50 14.04 -1.49
C PHE A 122 0.77 14.53 -0.24
N SER A 123 -0.18 13.78 0.30
CA SER A 123 -0.83 14.12 1.56
C SER A 123 0.18 14.18 2.71
N VAL A 124 1.01 13.15 2.87
CA VAL A 124 2.04 13.14 3.93
C VAL A 124 3.16 14.14 3.66
N LEU A 125 3.55 14.34 2.39
CA LEU A 125 4.57 15.32 2.00
C LEU A 125 4.13 16.75 2.32
N LEU A 126 2.93 17.15 1.87
CA LEU A 126 2.38 18.49 2.12
C LEU A 126 2.12 18.71 3.61
N SER A 127 1.67 17.67 4.33
CA SER A 127 1.50 17.74 5.78
C SER A 127 2.84 17.97 6.49
N PHE A 128 3.91 17.33 6.04
CA PHE A 128 5.24 17.49 6.60
C PHE A 128 5.83 18.89 6.40
N ILE A 129 5.73 19.45 5.17
CA ILE A 129 6.34 20.73 4.83
C ILE A 129 5.54 21.95 5.27
N HIS A 130 4.19 21.84 5.38
CA HIS A 130 3.33 22.97 5.76
C HIS A 130 2.78 22.87 7.17
N ARG A 131 2.68 21.67 7.76
CA ARG A 131 2.15 21.42 9.12
C ARG A 131 0.82 22.11 9.39
N PRO A 132 -0.19 22.03 8.52
CA PRO A 132 -1.43 22.80 8.67
C PRO A 132 -2.20 22.44 9.94
N TYR A 133 -2.17 21.17 10.36
CA TYR A 133 -2.85 20.72 11.56
C TYR A 133 -2.18 21.22 12.84
N GLU A 134 -0.84 21.23 12.91
CA GLU A 134 -0.08 21.77 14.04
C GLU A 134 -0.30 23.29 14.18
N HIS A 135 -0.35 24.04 13.06
CA HIS A 135 -0.70 25.46 13.08
C HIS A 135 -2.14 25.67 13.55
N HIS A 136 -3.10 24.83 13.12
CA HIS A 136 -4.46 24.86 13.61
C HIS A 136 -4.51 24.67 15.14
N LEU A 137 -3.82 23.66 15.67
CA LEU A 137 -3.76 23.42 17.11
C LEU A 137 -3.10 24.58 17.87
N ALA A 138 -2.06 25.21 17.30
CA ALA A 138 -1.44 26.41 17.88
C ALA A 138 -2.42 27.57 17.97
N ILE A 139 -3.22 27.80 16.93
CA ILE A 139 -4.29 28.81 16.94
C ILE A 139 -5.34 28.52 18.02
N GLN A 140 -5.74 27.26 18.18
CA GLN A 140 -6.71 26.85 19.21
C GLN A 140 -6.19 27.09 20.64
N ARG A 141 -4.86 27.01 20.85
CA ARG A 141 -4.21 27.32 22.13
C ARG A 141 -4.06 28.85 22.41
N GLY A 142 -4.36 29.69 21.43
CA GLY A 142 -4.21 31.15 21.55
C GLY A 142 -2.85 31.68 21.10
N ASP A 143 -2.03 30.85 20.44
CA ASP A 143 -0.68 31.25 20.03
C ASP A 143 -0.69 32.38 19.00
N TRP A 144 -1.74 32.50 18.16
CA TRP A 144 -1.86 33.60 17.20
C TRP A 144 -2.30 34.92 17.86
N GLN A 145 -3.23 34.85 18.80
CA GLN A 145 -3.71 36.04 19.50
C GLN A 145 -2.61 36.73 20.33
N SER A 146 -1.59 35.94 20.72
CA SER A 146 -0.45 36.46 21.48
C SER A 146 0.70 37.01 20.62
N GLN A 147 0.60 36.94 19.28
CA GLN A 147 1.63 37.44 18.37
C GLN A 147 1.49 38.98 18.19
N GLU A 148 2.63 39.64 18.08
CA GLU A 148 2.70 41.05 17.66
C GLU A 148 2.51 41.19 16.12
N ASN A 149 2.86 40.14 15.36
CA ASN A 149 2.75 40.11 13.90
C ASN A 149 1.44 39.49 13.43
N PHE A 150 0.99 39.85 12.22
CA PHE A 150 -0.23 39.33 11.63
C PHE A 150 -0.15 37.83 11.28
N SER A 151 1.05 37.24 11.25
CA SER A 151 1.30 35.85 10.92
C SER A 151 2.44 35.28 11.75
N PHE A 152 2.44 33.95 11.93
CA PHE A 152 3.53 33.18 12.53
C PHE A 152 3.63 31.81 11.85
N TRP A 153 4.75 31.14 12.04
CA TRP A 153 4.97 29.76 11.61
C TRP A 153 5.77 28.99 12.66
N LEU A 154 5.43 27.70 12.80
CA LEU A 154 6.06 26.79 13.79
C LEU A 154 7.40 26.22 13.33
N SER A 155 7.66 26.23 12.04
CA SER A 155 8.90 25.77 11.41
C SER A 155 9.06 26.42 10.05
N PRO A 156 10.26 26.43 9.44
CA PRO A 156 10.44 26.85 8.06
C PRO A 156 9.48 26.08 7.13
N LEU A 157 8.75 26.83 6.32
CA LEU A 157 7.87 26.29 5.28
C LEU A 157 8.64 26.19 3.97
N ALA A 158 8.26 25.25 3.09
CA ALA A 158 8.95 25.04 1.81
C ALA A 158 7.94 24.94 0.66
N GLU A 159 8.38 25.40 -0.52
CA GLU A 159 7.67 25.17 -1.77
C GLU A 159 8.22 23.91 -2.47
N LEU A 160 7.35 23.23 -3.21
CA LEU A 160 7.74 22.08 -4.03
C LEU A 160 8.31 22.48 -5.39
N SER A 161 7.85 23.61 -5.93
CA SER A 161 8.26 24.09 -7.25
C SER A 161 9.77 24.29 -7.35
N GLY A 162 10.38 23.78 -8.42
CA GLY A 162 11.82 23.80 -8.66
C GLY A 162 12.64 22.77 -7.86
N LYS A 163 12.02 22.00 -6.96
CA LYS A 163 12.66 20.88 -6.26
C LYS A 163 12.67 19.61 -7.12
N THR A 164 13.46 18.61 -6.72
CA THR A 164 13.58 17.34 -7.43
C THR A 164 12.91 16.21 -6.67
N MET A 165 12.03 15.47 -7.35
CA MET A 165 11.42 14.21 -6.88
C MET A 165 12.11 13.03 -7.55
N GLY A 166 12.80 12.22 -6.78
CA GLY A 166 13.39 10.94 -7.20
C GLY A 166 12.41 9.78 -6.97
N LEU A 167 12.13 9.03 -8.02
CA LEU A 167 11.22 7.88 -7.97
C LEU A 167 11.98 6.57 -8.14
N VAL A 168 12.01 5.75 -7.10
CA VAL A 168 12.58 4.40 -7.19
C VAL A 168 11.49 3.43 -7.59
N GLY A 169 11.45 3.08 -8.87
CA GLY A 169 10.39 2.30 -9.49
C GLY A 169 9.38 3.18 -10.24
N LEU A 170 9.29 3.00 -11.57
CA LEU A 170 8.39 3.76 -12.44
C LEU A 170 7.27 2.88 -13.01
N GLY A 171 6.62 2.09 -12.11
CA GLY A 171 5.40 1.35 -12.39
C GLY A 171 4.15 2.25 -12.39
N ARG A 172 2.96 1.65 -12.29
CA ARG A 172 1.69 2.41 -12.29
C ARG A 172 1.65 3.49 -11.21
N ILE A 173 2.00 3.14 -9.97
CA ILE A 173 1.99 4.09 -8.82
C ILE A 173 3.08 5.16 -9.03
N GLY A 174 4.31 4.77 -9.36
CA GLY A 174 5.38 5.74 -9.61
C GLY A 174 5.03 6.74 -10.72
N ARG A 175 4.38 6.30 -11.80
CA ARG A 175 3.89 7.19 -12.87
C ARG A 175 2.76 8.11 -12.40
N ALA A 176 1.84 7.62 -11.58
CA ALA A 176 0.78 8.46 -11.00
C ALA A 176 1.38 9.50 -10.04
N THR A 177 2.36 9.12 -9.21
CA THR A 177 3.11 10.03 -8.33
C THR A 177 3.88 11.06 -9.15
N ALA A 178 4.55 10.65 -10.24
CA ALA A 178 5.25 11.56 -11.14
C ALA A 178 4.33 12.62 -11.77
N LYS A 179 3.09 12.22 -12.15
CA LYS A 179 2.10 13.14 -12.71
C LYS A 179 1.74 14.25 -11.71
N ILE A 180 1.55 13.91 -10.45
CA ILE A 180 1.25 14.88 -9.40
C ILE A 180 2.49 15.74 -9.11
N ALA A 181 3.69 15.12 -9.03
CA ALA A 181 4.95 15.85 -8.86
C ALA A 181 5.16 16.92 -9.93
N ASN A 182 4.98 16.56 -11.19
CA ASN A 182 5.08 17.50 -12.31
C ASN A 182 4.06 18.64 -12.20
N ALA A 183 2.83 18.36 -11.77
CA ALA A 183 1.81 19.39 -11.58
C ALA A 183 2.14 20.38 -10.45
N PHE A 184 2.94 19.98 -9.45
CA PHE A 184 3.51 20.86 -8.43
C PHE A 184 4.80 21.58 -8.85
N GLY A 185 5.24 21.42 -10.11
CA GLY A 185 6.47 22.03 -10.60
C GLY A 185 7.74 21.35 -10.12
N LEU A 186 7.67 20.11 -9.62
CA LEU A 186 8.85 19.31 -9.29
C LEU A 186 9.50 18.78 -10.58
N ARG A 187 10.83 18.84 -10.64
CA ARG A 187 11.61 18.05 -11.60
C ARG A 187 11.53 16.58 -11.17
N VAL A 188 11.18 15.70 -12.11
CA VAL A 188 11.06 14.27 -11.84
C VAL A 188 12.28 13.53 -12.39
N VAL A 189 12.95 12.74 -11.55
CA VAL A 189 13.99 11.80 -11.95
C VAL A 189 13.62 10.40 -11.50
N ALA A 190 14.07 9.36 -12.17
CA ALA A 190 13.67 8.01 -11.83
C ALA A 190 14.80 6.97 -11.95
N ASN A 191 14.64 5.90 -11.18
CA ASN A 191 15.39 4.66 -11.32
C ASN A 191 14.41 3.50 -11.52
N SER A 192 14.66 2.62 -12.48
CA SER A 192 13.84 1.42 -12.68
C SER A 192 14.69 0.29 -13.27
N ARG A 193 14.51 -0.92 -12.75
CA ARG A 193 15.16 -2.12 -13.32
C ARG A 193 14.56 -2.55 -14.66
N ARG A 194 13.30 -2.19 -14.92
CA ARG A 194 12.61 -2.51 -16.18
C ARG A 194 12.81 -1.37 -17.16
N ASN A 195 13.05 -1.71 -18.42
CA ASN A 195 12.95 -0.75 -19.50
C ASN A 195 11.49 -0.36 -19.65
N VAL A 196 11.17 0.86 -19.25
CA VAL A 196 9.85 1.46 -19.39
C VAL A 196 10.01 2.80 -20.10
N ASP A 197 8.98 3.22 -20.84
CA ASP A 197 9.03 4.49 -21.56
C ASP A 197 9.31 5.65 -20.59
N PRO A 198 10.15 6.62 -21.01
CA PRO A 198 10.40 7.83 -20.25
C PRO A 198 9.10 8.62 -20.04
N LEU A 199 9.12 9.53 -19.07
CA LEU A 199 8.01 10.45 -18.87
C LEU A 199 8.16 11.65 -19.82
N PRO A 200 7.04 12.19 -20.38
CA PRO A 200 7.07 13.31 -21.28
C PRO A 200 7.12 14.66 -20.51
N TYR A 201 8.00 14.75 -19.49
CA TYR A 201 8.14 15.95 -18.68
C TYR A 201 9.50 16.59 -18.93
N ASP A 202 9.53 17.92 -18.98
CA ASP A 202 10.77 18.68 -19.12
C ASP A 202 11.72 18.36 -17.96
N GLY A 203 12.98 18.07 -18.29
CA GLY A 203 14.00 17.73 -17.29
C GLY A 203 13.87 16.34 -16.67
N PHE A 204 13.01 15.45 -17.23
CA PHE A 204 12.99 14.05 -16.80
C PHE A 204 14.31 13.35 -17.19
N GLU A 205 14.89 12.64 -16.24
CA GLU A 205 16.12 11.86 -16.44
C GLU A 205 16.03 10.48 -15.76
N TRP A 206 16.66 9.48 -16.40
CA TRP A 206 16.98 8.21 -15.78
C TRP A 206 18.32 8.33 -15.05
N LEU A 207 18.36 7.97 -13.78
CA LEU A 207 19.54 8.03 -12.95
C LEU A 207 19.87 6.64 -12.35
N SER A 208 21.15 6.41 -12.05
CA SER A 208 21.53 5.35 -11.15
C SER A 208 20.91 5.58 -9.77
N ILE A 209 20.81 4.52 -8.95
CA ILE A 209 20.22 4.67 -7.61
C ILE A 209 21.00 5.67 -6.75
N GLU A 210 22.30 5.70 -6.88
CA GLU A 210 23.18 6.60 -6.13
C GLU A 210 23.04 8.04 -6.56
N GLU A 211 22.98 8.32 -7.85
CA GLU A 211 22.72 9.65 -8.40
C GLU A 211 21.35 10.16 -8.00
N LEU A 212 20.31 9.30 -8.07
CA LEU A 212 18.96 9.67 -7.65
C LEU A 212 18.94 10.09 -6.18
N PHE A 213 19.58 9.31 -5.29
CA PHE A 213 19.63 9.64 -3.86
C PHE A 213 20.41 10.92 -3.57
N SER A 214 21.47 11.20 -4.33
CA SER A 214 22.31 12.40 -4.10
C SER A 214 21.69 13.69 -4.68
N GLN A 215 20.85 13.60 -5.71
CA GLN A 215 20.32 14.77 -6.42
C GLN A 215 18.89 15.15 -6.02
N SER A 216 18.17 14.27 -5.32
CA SER A 216 16.74 14.48 -5.01
C SER A 216 16.53 15.20 -3.69
N ASP A 217 15.57 16.12 -3.66
CA ASP A 217 15.05 16.73 -2.43
C ASP A 217 14.03 15.79 -1.77
N TYR A 218 13.24 15.07 -2.57
CA TYR A 218 12.24 14.10 -2.12
C TYR A 218 12.47 12.78 -2.85
N ILE A 219 12.52 11.67 -2.12
CA ILE A 219 12.71 10.33 -2.71
C ILE A 219 11.51 9.48 -2.34
N SER A 220 10.79 8.94 -3.32
CA SER A 220 9.65 8.08 -3.09
C SER A 220 9.86 6.68 -3.67
N LEU A 221 9.63 5.67 -2.80
CA LEU A 221 9.84 4.27 -3.13
C LEU A 221 8.56 3.66 -3.71
N HIS A 222 8.66 3.05 -4.91
CA HIS A 222 7.58 2.39 -5.64
C HIS A 222 8.02 1.06 -6.25
N CYS A 223 9.14 0.51 -5.77
CA CYS A 223 9.64 -0.79 -6.20
C CYS A 223 9.11 -1.91 -5.31
N PRO A 224 9.04 -3.17 -5.82
CA PRO A 224 8.71 -4.32 -4.98
C PRO A 224 9.85 -4.65 -4.02
N GLN A 225 9.49 -5.25 -2.89
CA GLN A 225 10.46 -5.90 -2.00
C GLN A 225 10.79 -7.29 -2.57
N THR A 226 12.07 -7.52 -2.81
CA THR A 226 12.65 -8.81 -3.23
C THR A 226 13.87 -9.09 -2.36
N GLN A 227 14.50 -10.24 -2.52
CA GLN A 227 15.75 -10.54 -1.84
C GLN A 227 16.83 -9.46 -2.12
N GLU A 228 16.88 -8.92 -3.34
CA GLU A 228 17.85 -7.90 -3.75
C GLU A 228 17.52 -6.50 -3.23
N THR A 229 16.24 -6.20 -3.01
CA THR A 229 15.78 -4.87 -2.56
C THR A 229 15.48 -4.81 -1.06
N THR A 230 15.56 -5.93 -0.36
CA THR A 230 15.40 -5.93 1.11
C THR A 230 16.57 -5.17 1.74
N GLY A 231 16.23 -4.14 2.52
CA GLY A 231 17.20 -3.30 3.23
C GLY A 231 18.14 -2.49 2.32
N PHE A 232 17.79 -2.29 1.02
CA PHE A 232 18.70 -1.56 0.12
C PHE A 232 18.85 -0.08 0.51
N VAL A 233 17.81 0.52 1.11
CA VAL A 233 17.93 1.84 1.73
C VAL A 233 18.56 1.65 3.11
N ASN A 234 19.87 1.66 3.12
CA ASN A 234 20.73 1.46 4.29
C ASN A 234 21.58 2.68 4.55
N ARG A 235 22.42 2.61 5.59
CA ARG A 235 23.32 3.68 6.02
C ARG A 235 24.16 4.26 4.89
N GLU A 236 24.69 3.40 4.00
CA GLU A 236 25.58 3.85 2.93
C GLU A 236 24.81 4.63 1.84
N LEU A 237 23.58 4.23 1.54
CA LEU A 237 22.75 4.95 0.59
C LEU A 237 22.16 6.23 1.21
N ILE A 238 21.76 6.18 2.49
CA ILE A 238 21.26 7.35 3.22
C ILE A 238 22.33 8.46 3.31
N LYS A 239 23.61 8.11 3.53
CA LYS A 239 24.72 9.08 3.53
C LYS A 239 24.89 9.85 2.21
N LYS A 240 24.38 9.34 1.11
CA LYS A 240 24.42 10.03 -0.20
C LYS A 240 23.30 11.06 -0.34
N MET A 241 22.25 10.98 0.49
CA MET A 241 21.14 11.93 0.47
C MET A 241 21.59 13.31 0.95
N ARG A 242 20.92 14.33 0.47
CA ARG A 242 21.08 15.70 0.97
C ARG A 242 20.60 15.80 2.41
N PRO A 243 21.21 16.65 3.25
CA PRO A 243 20.79 16.77 4.66
C PRO A 243 19.35 17.25 4.87
N ASP A 244 18.79 17.93 3.88
CA ASP A 244 17.40 18.42 3.86
C ASP A 244 16.45 17.50 3.10
N ALA A 245 16.94 16.40 2.53
CA ALA A 245 16.13 15.48 1.76
C ALA A 245 15.14 14.69 2.64
N VAL A 246 14.03 14.27 2.02
CA VAL A 246 12.97 13.50 2.67
C VAL A 246 12.77 12.17 1.95
N LEU A 247 12.78 11.08 2.72
CA LEU A 247 12.46 9.74 2.22
C LEU A 247 10.97 9.44 2.40
N ILE A 248 10.30 8.93 1.36
CA ILE A 248 8.88 8.56 1.38
C ILE A 248 8.77 7.09 1.01
N ASN A 249 8.12 6.29 1.86
CA ASN A 249 7.88 4.87 1.59
C ASN A 249 6.42 4.49 1.80
N THR A 250 5.72 4.27 0.69
CA THR A 250 4.36 3.72 0.63
C THR A 250 4.33 2.36 -0.07
N ALA A 251 5.50 1.71 -0.22
CA ALA A 251 5.64 0.45 -0.94
C ALA A 251 5.72 -0.75 0.01
N ARG A 252 6.87 -0.99 0.63
CA ARG A 252 7.10 -2.07 1.60
C ARG A 252 8.12 -1.63 2.64
N GLY A 253 7.85 -1.93 3.91
CA GLY A 253 8.75 -1.55 5.02
C GLY A 253 10.14 -2.16 4.92
N GLY A 254 10.22 -3.44 4.53
CA GLY A 254 11.50 -4.13 4.41
C GLY A 254 12.45 -3.63 3.31
N LEU A 255 12.06 -2.60 2.52
CA LEU A 255 12.98 -1.90 1.61
C LEU A 255 14.02 -1.04 2.37
N VAL A 256 13.69 -0.65 3.59
CA VAL A 256 14.48 0.28 4.42
C VAL A 256 15.06 -0.45 5.62
N ASN A 257 16.34 -0.20 5.91
CA ASN A 257 16.90 -0.54 7.21
C ASN A 257 16.44 0.52 8.22
N GLU A 258 15.49 0.15 9.07
CA GLU A 258 14.82 1.08 10.00
C GLU A 258 15.74 1.65 11.05
N GLN A 259 16.74 0.87 11.52
CA GLN A 259 17.73 1.36 12.48
C GLN A 259 18.65 2.41 11.84
N ASP A 260 19.15 2.15 10.63
CA ASP A 260 20.01 3.10 9.92
C ASP A 260 19.27 4.41 9.61
N LEU A 261 17.95 4.30 9.25
CA LEU A 261 17.10 5.47 9.01
C LEU A 261 16.87 6.27 10.29
N ALA A 262 16.54 5.62 11.41
CA ALA A 262 16.33 6.27 12.69
C ALA A 262 17.61 6.97 13.20
N ASP A 263 18.76 6.32 13.06
CA ASP A 263 20.07 6.90 13.40
C ASP A 263 20.33 8.19 12.58
N ALA A 264 20.06 8.15 11.27
CA ALA A 264 20.24 9.28 10.37
C ALA A 264 19.31 10.46 10.70
N LEU A 265 18.04 10.19 11.00
CA LEU A 265 17.06 11.20 11.42
C LEU A 265 17.46 11.85 12.75
N ASN A 266 17.78 11.04 13.74
CA ASN A 266 18.17 11.50 15.07
C ASN A 266 19.51 12.25 15.05
N GLY A 267 20.42 11.84 14.16
CA GLY A 267 21.71 12.51 13.93
C GLY A 267 21.62 13.79 13.08
N GLY A 268 20.44 14.12 12.54
CA GLY A 268 20.26 15.29 11.67
C GLY A 268 20.94 15.16 10.29
N GLN A 269 21.19 13.93 9.84
CA GLN A 269 21.78 13.63 8.53
C GLN A 269 20.74 13.62 7.41
N LEU A 270 19.44 13.58 7.77
CA LEU A 270 18.32 13.54 6.87
C LEU A 270 17.21 14.47 7.35
N GLY A 271 16.55 15.18 6.43
CA GLY A 271 15.52 16.16 6.74
C GLY A 271 14.24 15.53 7.30
N GLY A 272 13.84 14.36 6.80
CA GLY A 272 12.66 13.65 7.30
C GLY A 272 12.41 12.30 6.63
N ALA A 273 11.48 11.55 7.21
CA ALA A 273 10.96 10.30 6.65
C ALA A 273 9.42 10.23 6.80
N LEU A 274 8.74 9.80 5.72
CA LEU A 274 7.28 9.71 5.65
C LEU A 274 6.94 8.28 5.23
N LEU A 275 6.48 7.47 6.17
CA LEU A 275 6.40 6.03 6.00
C LEU A 275 4.98 5.54 6.28
N ASP A 276 4.36 4.94 5.27
CA ASP A 276 3.06 4.27 5.44
C ASP A 276 3.24 2.78 5.79
N VAL A 277 4.45 2.27 5.69
CA VAL A 277 4.79 0.86 5.88
C VAL A 277 6.05 0.71 6.73
N VAL A 278 6.09 -0.36 7.52
CA VAL A 278 7.23 -0.76 8.36
C VAL A 278 7.57 -2.23 8.14
N SER A 279 8.75 -2.66 8.60
CA SER A 279 9.26 -4.02 8.36
C SER A 279 8.40 -5.11 9.02
N GLN A 280 7.82 -4.79 10.18
CA GLN A 280 6.86 -5.64 10.89
C GLN A 280 5.55 -4.87 11.10
N GLU A 281 4.45 -5.41 10.62
CA GLU A 281 3.11 -4.84 10.75
C GLU A 281 2.16 -5.83 11.48
N PRO A 282 1.49 -5.40 12.58
CA PRO A 282 1.57 -4.09 13.24
C PRO A 282 2.96 -3.75 13.76
N ILE A 283 3.26 -2.42 13.85
CA ILE A 283 4.56 -1.93 14.31
C ILE A 283 4.87 -2.41 15.72
N ALA A 284 6.09 -2.93 15.93
CA ALA A 284 6.53 -3.35 17.26
C ALA A 284 6.81 -2.12 18.17
N GLU A 285 6.53 -2.24 19.47
CA GLU A 285 6.81 -1.17 20.45
C GLU A 285 8.29 -0.77 20.49
N SER A 286 9.19 -1.70 20.17
CA SER A 286 10.64 -1.46 20.11
C SER A 286 11.13 -0.90 18.78
N ASN A 287 10.24 -0.61 17.83
CA ASN A 287 10.65 -0.11 16.51
C ASN A 287 11.34 1.26 16.65
N PRO A 288 12.59 1.42 16.14
CA PRO A 288 13.39 2.64 16.33
C PRO A 288 12.75 3.88 15.67
N LEU A 289 11.84 3.72 14.74
CA LEU A 289 11.18 4.83 14.04
C LEU A 289 10.12 5.53 14.90
N LEU A 290 9.58 4.89 15.95
CA LEU A 290 8.54 5.49 16.82
C LEU A 290 9.04 6.75 17.55
N GLY A 291 10.33 6.82 17.89
CA GLY A 291 10.95 7.97 18.55
C GLY A 291 11.83 8.82 17.62
N ALA A 292 11.88 8.51 16.32
CA ALA A 292 12.76 9.19 15.39
C ALA A 292 12.27 10.62 15.07
N ARG A 293 13.23 11.56 15.02
CA ARG A 293 12.94 12.97 14.69
C ARG A 293 12.45 13.10 13.25
N ASN A 294 11.48 13.97 13.01
CA ASN A 294 10.95 14.26 11.67
C ASN A 294 10.46 13.00 10.91
N CYS A 295 10.00 11.99 11.65
CA CYS A 295 9.41 10.77 11.10
C CYS A 295 7.89 10.82 11.23
N ILE A 296 7.17 10.78 10.09
CA ILE A 296 5.73 10.59 10.06
C ILE A 296 5.45 9.15 9.71
N LEU A 297 4.67 8.47 10.55
CA LEU A 297 4.21 7.10 10.34
C LEU A 297 2.71 7.09 10.14
N THR A 298 2.23 6.34 9.15
CA THR A 298 0.82 6.01 8.96
C THR A 298 0.64 4.49 8.91
N PRO A 299 -0.49 3.95 9.39
CA PRO A 299 -0.62 2.50 9.62
C PRO A 299 -1.06 1.74 8.37
N HIS A 300 -0.27 1.79 7.29
CA HIS A 300 -0.47 1.11 6.00
C HIS A 300 -1.85 1.42 5.39
N ILE A 301 -2.17 2.71 5.29
CA ILE A 301 -3.48 3.23 4.83
C ILE A 301 -3.44 3.91 3.45
N ALA A 302 -2.31 3.99 2.80
CA ALA A 302 -2.20 4.63 1.48
C ALA A 302 -3.17 4.04 0.44
N TRP A 303 -3.54 2.76 0.58
CA TRP A 303 -4.46 2.03 -0.30
C TRP A 303 -5.94 2.16 0.10
N SER A 304 -6.26 2.63 1.30
CA SER A 304 -7.52 2.42 2.02
C SER A 304 -8.69 3.39 1.75
N PRO A 305 -8.59 4.45 0.92
CA PRO A 305 -9.76 5.26 0.58
C PRO A 305 -10.94 4.40 0.13
N ILE A 306 -12.16 4.82 0.48
CA ILE A 306 -13.38 4.03 0.21
C ILE A 306 -13.55 3.70 -1.27
N GLU A 307 -13.15 4.60 -2.17
CA GLU A 307 -13.21 4.38 -3.61
C GLU A 307 -12.26 3.26 -4.05
N ALA A 308 -11.08 3.17 -3.45
CA ALA A 308 -10.12 2.11 -3.72
C ALA A 308 -10.62 0.77 -3.16
N ARG A 309 -11.19 0.74 -1.93
CA ARG A 309 -11.77 -0.46 -1.33
C ARG A 309 -12.99 -0.97 -2.11
N ARG A 310 -13.81 -0.07 -2.67
CA ARG A 310 -14.94 -0.44 -3.56
C ARG A 310 -14.44 -1.05 -4.86
N ARG A 311 -13.39 -0.48 -5.49
CA ARG A 311 -12.77 -1.09 -6.69
C ARG A 311 -12.17 -2.46 -6.37
N LEU A 312 -11.52 -2.60 -5.22
CA LEU A 312 -10.98 -3.86 -4.74
C LEU A 312 -12.10 -4.91 -4.60
N MET A 313 -13.18 -4.60 -3.87
CA MET A 313 -14.34 -5.46 -3.68
C MET A 313 -14.96 -5.91 -5.02
N GLN A 314 -15.16 -4.97 -5.93
CA GLN A 314 -15.69 -5.25 -7.26
C GLN A 314 -14.79 -6.18 -8.07
N THR A 315 -13.46 -5.97 -8.00
CA THR A 315 -12.51 -6.83 -8.72
C THR A 315 -12.48 -8.24 -8.14
N VAL A 316 -12.56 -8.39 -6.82
CA VAL A 316 -12.69 -9.70 -6.17
C VAL A 316 -13.97 -10.41 -6.61
N ALA A 317 -15.10 -9.72 -6.63
CA ALA A 317 -16.35 -10.27 -7.14
C ALA A 317 -16.24 -10.73 -8.60
N LEU A 318 -15.57 -9.94 -9.46
CA LEU A 318 -15.29 -10.31 -10.85
C LEU A 318 -14.39 -11.54 -10.95
N ASN A 319 -13.37 -11.67 -10.09
CA ASN A 319 -12.50 -12.86 -10.05
C ASN A 319 -13.29 -14.12 -9.70
N ILE A 320 -14.17 -14.04 -8.71
CA ILE A 320 -15.03 -15.16 -8.30
C ILE A 320 -16.02 -15.51 -9.42
N GLN A 321 -16.66 -14.53 -10.03
CA GLN A 321 -17.59 -14.76 -11.15
C GLN A 321 -16.85 -15.42 -12.34
N ALA A 322 -15.67 -14.93 -12.69
CA ALA A 322 -14.88 -15.49 -13.79
C ALA A 322 -14.43 -16.94 -13.51
N PHE A 323 -14.17 -17.26 -12.23
CA PHE A 323 -13.91 -18.63 -11.80
C PHE A 323 -15.16 -19.52 -12.00
N TYR A 324 -16.34 -19.06 -11.60
CA TYR A 324 -17.61 -19.79 -11.82
C TYR A 324 -17.89 -20.03 -13.30
N ASP A 325 -17.53 -19.08 -14.15
CA ASP A 325 -17.69 -19.18 -15.61
C ASP A 325 -16.62 -20.08 -16.26
N GLY A 326 -15.74 -20.73 -15.47
CA GLY A 326 -14.65 -21.61 -15.95
C GLY A 326 -13.50 -20.87 -16.65
N LYS A 327 -13.38 -19.55 -16.46
CA LYS A 327 -12.37 -18.68 -17.08
C LYS A 327 -11.72 -17.78 -16.03
N PRO A 328 -11.01 -18.32 -15.03
CA PRO A 328 -10.45 -17.50 -13.97
C PRO A 328 -9.49 -16.44 -14.52
N ILE A 329 -9.57 -15.23 -13.96
CA ILE A 329 -8.76 -14.07 -14.32
C ILE A 329 -7.87 -13.65 -13.14
N HIS A 330 -6.81 -12.89 -13.40
CA HIS A 330 -5.84 -12.42 -12.40
C HIS A 330 -5.22 -13.55 -11.57
N VAL A 331 -5.08 -14.73 -12.16
CA VAL A 331 -4.43 -15.90 -11.54
C VAL A 331 -2.92 -15.66 -11.41
N VAL A 332 -2.36 -16.02 -10.24
CA VAL A 332 -0.95 -15.77 -9.87
C VAL A 332 -0.14 -17.04 -9.64
N ASN A 333 -0.77 -18.22 -9.77
CA ASN A 333 -0.12 -19.54 -9.64
C ASN A 333 -0.23 -20.43 -10.88
#